data_4ba4d1175e4232c6b08a767ef1dbbe1e
#
_entry.id   4ba4d1175e4232c6b08a767ef1dbbe1e
#
_cell.length_a   1.000
_cell.length_b   1.000
_cell.length_c   1.000
_cell.angle_alpha   90.00
_cell.angle_beta   90.00
_cell.angle_gamma   90.00
#
_symmetry.space_group_name_H-M   'P 1'
#
loop_
_entity.id
_entity.type
_entity.pdbx_description
1 polymer ?
#
loop_
_entity_poly.entity_id
_entity_poly.type
_entity_poly.pdbx_seq_one_letter_code
_entity_poly.pdbx_strand_id
1 'polypeptide(L)'
;MRILAYLGLGVLGALAGVAGSLLQGGWTPLGLLLALGGAAGLFWGGAMLTRTRAGAGAPAAGWAIVVLLLTVNRPQGDFVFAAGAGSYLFLLGGMTLAVASAALVPSERPMLFFSPDAMARPWPRNTGRDGDKSPRR
;
A
#
# COMPACT_ATOMS: atom_id res chain seq x y z
N MET A 1 0.00 -17.36 6.48
CA MET A 1 -0.14 -16.34 7.53
C MET A 1 -0.21 -14.90 6.97
N ARG A 2 0.66 -14.49 6.06
CA ARG A 2 0.65 -13.10 5.51
C ARG A 2 -0.64 -12.73 4.77
N ILE A 3 -1.21 -13.65 4.01
CA ILE A 3 -2.45 -13.42 3.25
C ILE A 3 -3.62 -13.10 4.18
N LEU A 4 -3.75 -13.81 5.29
CA LEU A 4 -4.80 -13.56 6.28
C LEU A 4 -4.65 -12.18 6.93
N ALA A 5 -3.41 -11.72 7.17
CA ALA A 5 -3.16 -10.39 7.70
C ALA A 5 -3.60 -9.31 6.69
N TYR A 6 -3.29 -9.46 5.40
CA TYR A 6 -3.72 -8.52 4.37
C TYR A 6 -5.24 -8.51 4.16
N LEU A 7 -5.87 -9.69 4.20
CA LEU A 7 -7.33 -9.80 4.14
C LEU A 7 -7.98 -9.12 5.35
N GLY A 8 -7.47 -9.37 6.56
CA GLY A 8 -7.94 -8.72 7.78
C GLY A 8 -7.78 -7.19 7.71
N LEU A 9 -6.64 -6.69 7.25
CA LEU A 9 -6.40 -5.26 7.05
C LEU A 9 -7.33 -4.68 5.97
N GLY A 10 -7.61 -5.40 4.89
CA GLY A 10 -8.56 -5.00 3.86
C GLY A 10 -9.99 -4.86 4.42
N VAL A 11 -10.43 -5.83 5.22
CA VAL A 11 -11.74 -5.79 5.89
C VAL A 11 -11.82 -4.61 6.87
N LEU A 12 -10.77 -4.38 7.66
CA LEU A 12 -10.70 -3.22 8.55
C LEU A 12 -10.76 -1.91 7.77
N GLY A 13 -10.08 -1.83 6.62
CA GLY A 13 -10.17 -0.71 5.70
C GLY A 13 -11.58 -0.47 5.18
N ALA A 14 -12.27 -1.54 4.78
CA ALA A 14 -13.66 -1.48 4.36
C ALA A 14 -14.59 -0.97 5.47
N LEU A 15 -14.45 -1.48 6.68
CA LEU A 15 -15.20 -1.02 7.85
C LEU A 15 -14.93 0.46 8.18
N ALA A 16 -13.66 0.87 8.11
CA ALA A 16 -13.26 2.26 8.28
C ALA A 16 -13.86 3.16 7.19
N GLY A 17 -13.98 2.67 5.96
CA GLY A 17 -14.66 3.36 4.86
C GLY A 17 -16.15 3.60 5.14
N VAL A 18 -16.86 2.56 5.59
CA VAL A 18 -18.28 2.68 5.98
C VAL A 18 -18.45 3.66 7.15
N ALA A 19 -17.71 3.42 8.24
CA ALA A 19 -17.79 4.26 9.45
C ALA A 19 -17.44 5.72 9.14
N GLY A 20 -16.37 5.95 8.36
CA GLY A 20 -15.95 7.27 7.96
C GLY A 20 -16.97 7.99 7.09
N SER A 21 -17.64 7.27 6.17
CA SER A 21 -18.69 7.83 5.33
C SER A 21 -19.91 8.29 6.13
N LEU A 22 -20.24 7.57 7.20
CA LEU A 22 -21.33 7.95 8.10
C LEU A 22 -20.95 9.13 9.01
N LEU A 23 -19.74 9.10 9.58
CA LEU A 23 -19.24 10.13 10.49
C LEU A 23 -19.07 11.48 9.80
N GLN A 24 -18.56 11.51 8.58
CA GLN A 24 -18.33 12.77 7.84
C GLN A 24 -19.63 13.53 7.55
N GLY A 25 -20.76 12.82 7.34
CA GLY A 25 -22.06 13.43 7.05
C GLY A 25 -22.74 13.99 8.29
N GLY A 26 -22.44 13.46 9.47
CA GLY A 26 -23.16 13.82 10.71
C GLY A 26 -22.60 15.02 11.47
N TRP A 27 -21.28 15.22 11.47
CA TRP A 27 -20.60 16.21 12.34
C TRP A 27 -19.46 16.94 11.62
N THR A 28 -19.79 17.74 10.64
CA THR A 28 -18.78 18.57 9.94
C THR A 28 -18.36 19.76 10.82
N PRO A 29 -17.06 20.05 11.04
CA PRO A 29 -15.86 19.43 10.44
C PRO A 29 -15.24 18.27 11.24
N LEU A 30 -15.65 18.05 12.49
CA LEU A 30 -15.05 17.07 13.41
C LEU A 30 -15.18 15.64 12.90
N GLY A 31 -16.35 15.28 12.33
CA GLY A 31 -16.58 13.96 11.76
C GLY A 31 -15.63 13.64 10.60
N LEU A 32 -15.35 14.64 9.74
CA LEU A 32 -14.41 14.51 8.65
C LEU A 32 -12.97 14.29 9.16
N LEU A 33 -12.56 15.06 10.18
CA LEU A 33 -11.23 14.92 10.78
C LEU A 33 -11.04 13.56 11.45
N LEU A 34 -12.06 13.08 12.17
CA LEU A 34 -12.05 11.75 12.80
C LEU A 34 -11.99 10.64 11.75
N ALA A 35 -12.77 10.76 10.68
CA ALA A 35 -12.80 9.79 9.59
C ALA A 35 -11.44 9.70 8.87
N LEU A 36 -10.86 10.84 8.53
CA LEU A 36 -9.54 10.89 7.89
C LEU A 36 -8.42 10.45 8.85
N GLY A 37 -8.48 10.87 10.12
CA GLY A 37 -7.53 10.46 11.15
C GLY A 37 -7.55 8.94 11.39
N GLY A 38 -8.74 8.35 11.45
CA GLY A 38 -8.92 6.91 11.57
C GLY A 38 -8.36 6.15 10.35
N ALA A 39 -8.65 6.63 9.14
CA ALA A 39 -8.10 6.07 7.91
C ALA A 39 -6.57 6.16 7.87
N ALA A 40 -6.01 7.33 8.21
CA ALA A 40 -4.56 7.54 8.28
C ALA A 40 -3.91 6.59 9.29
N GLY A 41 -4.47 6.48 10.49
CA GLY A 41 -3.98 5.57 11.52
C GLY A 41 -4.00 4.10 11.09
N LEU A 42 -5.05 3.69 10.38
CA LEU A 42 -5.18 2.33 9.86
C LEU A 42 -4.17 2.04 8.73
N PHE A 43 -4.01 2.97 7.78
CA PHE A 43 -3.07 2.81 6.67
C PHE A 43 -1.62 2.79 7.18
N TRP A 44 -1.29 3.71 8.07
CA TRP A 44 0.02 3.78 8.70
C TRP A 44 0.28 2.58 9.61
N GLY A 45 -0.69 2.22 10.45
CA GLY A 45 -0.60 1.05 11.33
C GLY A 45 -0.41 -0.25 10.56
N GLY A 46 -1.16 -0.45 9.46
CA GLY A 46 -1.02 -1.59 8.57
C GLY A 46 0.37 -1.67 7.93
N ALA A 47 0.91 -0.53 7.50
CA ALA A 47 2.26 -0.41 6.98
C ALA A 47 3.33 -0.78 8.01
N MET A 48 3.20 -0.26 9.23
CA MET A 48 4.14 -0.55 10.33
C MET A 48 4.08 -2.01 10.78
N LEU A 49 2.88 -2.57 10.87
CA LEU A 49 2.67 -3.95 11.30
C LEU A 49 3.30 -4.97 10.34
N THR A 50 3.17 -4.72 9.04
CA THR A 50 3.67 -5.65 8.02
C THR A 50 5.05 -5.27 7.50
N ARG A 51 5.52 -4.06 7.77
CA ARG A 51 6.75 -3.47 7.23
C ARG A 51 6.83 -3.54 5.69
N THR A 52 5.68 -3.47 5.03
CA THR A 52 5.57 -3.55 3.58
C THR A 52 4.62 -2.49 3.05
N ARG A 53 4.83 -2.06 1.82
CA ARG A 53 3.89 -1.16 1.12
C ARG A 53 2.51 -1.80 0.94
N ALA A 54 2.46 -3.12 0.78
CA ALA A 54 1.21 -3.86 0.70
C ALA A 54 0.40 -3.77 2.00
N GLY A 55 1.05 -3.59 3.14
CA GLY A 55 0.37 -3.39 4.42
C GLY A 55 -0.37 -2.07 4.55
N ALA A 56 0.08 -1.01 3.88
CA ALA A 56 -0.69 0.22 3.71
C ALA A 56 -1.74 0.06 2.61
N GLY A 57 -1.39 -0.63 1.52
CA GLY A 57 -2.24 -0.82 0.36
C GLY A 57 -3.48 -1.67 0.61
N ALA A 58 -3.39 -2.70 1.44
CA ALA A 58 -4.51 -3.60 1.73
C ALA A 58 -5.68 -2.87 2.41
N PRO A 59 -5.50 -2.13 3.53
CA PRO A 59 -6.60 -1.38 4.12
C PRO A 59 -7.03 -0.20 3.24
N ALA A 60 -6.11 0.43 2.51
CA ALA A 60 -6.46 1.51 1.58
C ALA A 60 -7.34 1.01 0.43
N ALA A 61 -7.06 -0.17 -0.13
CA ALA A 61 -7.88 -0.80 -1.16
C ALA A 61 -9.27 -1.15 -0.64
N GLY A 62 -9.38 -1.77 0.54
CA GLY A 62 -10.65 -2.08 1.18
C GLY A 62 -11.49 -0.82 1.43
N TRP A 63 -10.86 0.23 1.94
CA TRP A 63 -11.49 1.54 2.15
C TRP A 63 -11.96 2.15 0.82
N ALA A 64 -11.09 2.19 -0.20
CA ALA A 64 -11.43 2.79 -1.49
C ALA A 64 -12.58 2.09 -2.19
N ILE A 65 -12.58 0.73 -2.20
CA ILE A 65 -13.66 -0.06 -2.78
C ILE A 65 -15.00 0.31 -2.16
N VAL A 66 -15.07 0.35 -0.83
CA VAL A 66 -16.32 0.64 -0.13
C VAL A 66 -16.76 2.09 -0.35
N VAL A 67 -15.84 3.05 -0.24
CA VAL A 67 -16.16 4.47 -0.47
C VAL A 67 -16.64 4.70 -1.90
N LEU A 68 -16.02 4.07 -2.89
CA LEU A 68 -16.47 4.15 -4.29
C LEU A 68 -17.84 3.50 -4.47
N LEU A 69 -18.09 2.33 -3.87
CA LEU A 69 -19.40 1.69 -3.91
C LEU A 69 -20.49 2.52 -3.28
N LEU A 70 -20.19 3.24 -2.18
CA LEU A 70 -21.12 4.14 -1.52
C LEU A 70 -21.33 5.44 -2.33
N THR A 71 -20.38 5.81 -3.19
CA THR A 71 -20.48 7.00 -4.07
C THR A 71 -21.36 6.72 -5.29
N VAL A 72 -21.54 5.45 -5.67
CA VAL A 72 -22.41 5.09 -6.81
C VAL A 72 -23.85 5.43 -6.48
N ASN A 73 -24.45 6.29 -7.28
CA ASN A 73 -25.85 6.69 -7.15
C ASN A 73 -26.77 5.48 -7.28
N ARG A 74 -27.60 5.25 -6.26
CA ARG A 74 -28.66 4.26 -6.32
C ARG A 74 -29.89 4.85 -7.02
N PRO A 75 -30.59 4.07 -7.87
CA PRO A 75 -31.78 4.53 -8.60
C PRO A 75 -32.93 5.02 -7.70
N GLN A 76 -32.86 4.72 -6.40
CA GLN A 76 -33.87 5.10 -5.41
C GLN A 76 -33.70 6.50 -4.83
N GLY A 77 -32.72 7.29 -5.27
CA GLY A 77 -32.54 8.68 -4.82
C GLY A 77 -31.96 8.84 -3.42
N ASP A 78 -31.56 7.75 -2.78
CA ASP A 78 -30.96 7.77 -1.45
C ASP A 78 -29.45 7.99 -1.58
N PHE A 79 -28.99 9.19 -1.21
CA PHE A 79 -27.58 9.55 -1.22
C PHE A 79 -26.97 9.24 0.13
N VAL A 80 -26.31 8.08 0.25
CA VAL A 80 -25.46 7.79 1.42
C VAL A 80 -24.26 8.75 1.45
N PHE A 81 -23.85 9.19 0.27
CA PHE A 81 -22.83 10.22 0.07
C PHE A 81 -23.55 11.50 -0.40
N ALA A 82 -23.82 12.40 0.51
CA ALA A 82 -24.36 13.70 0.15
C ALA A 82 -23.41 14.39 -0.85
N ALA A 83 -23.95 14.92 -1.93
CA ALA A 83 -23.18 15.70 -2.90
C ALA A 83 -22.74 17.02 -2.25
N GLY A 84 -21.67 16.97 -1.45
CA GLY A 84 -21.15 18.10 -0.71
C GLY A 84 -19.62 18.10 -0.66
N ALA A 85 -19.03 19.25 -0.40
CA ALA A 85 -17.59 19.43 -0.28
C ALA A 85 -16.94 18.43 0.69
N GLY A 86 -17.62 18.05 1.78
CA GLY A 86 -17.14 17.07 2.75
C GLY A 86 -16.86 15.69 2.14
N SER A 87 -17.75 15.23 1.24
CA SER A 87 -17.59 13.93 0.56
C SER A 87 -16.38 13.90 -0.36
N TYR A 88 -16.17 14.96 -1.13
CA TYR A 88 -14.97 15.10 -1.98
C TYR A 88 -13.70 15.22 -1.14
N LEU A 89 -13.73 15.98 -0.04
CA LEU A 89 -12.60 16.09 0.88
C LEU A 89 -12.27 14.75 1.54
N PHE A 90 -13.27 13.96 1.90
CA PHE A 90 -13.08 12.63 2.45
C PHE A 90 -12.47 11.67 1.43
N LEU A 91 -12.96 11.68 0.19
CA LEU A 91 -12.46 10.83 -0.89
C LEU A 91 -11.01 11.20 -1.26
N LEU A 92 -10.77 12.49 -1.56
CA LEU A 92 -9.46 12.97 -1.97
C LEU A 92 -8.45 12.91 -0.81
N GLY A 93 -8.89 13.27 0.40
CA GLY A 93 -8.07 13.19 1.61
C GLY A 93 -7.67 11.76 1.92
N GLY A 94 -8.61 10.83 1.87
CA GLY A 94 -8.32 9.41 2.08
C GLY A 94 -7.40 8.81 1.03
N MET A 95 -7.58 9.15 -0.26
CA MET A 95 -6.67 8.75 -1.32
C MET A 95 -5.26 9.31 -1.11
N THR A 96 -5.14 10.58 -0.76
CA THR A 96 -3.85 11.22 -0.47
C THR A 96 -3.15 10.54 0.70
N LEU A 97 -3.89 10.25 1.78
CA LEU A 97 -3.37 9.53 2.94
C LEU A 97 -2.91 8.10 2.60
N ALA A 98 -3.66 7.40 1.74
CA ALA A 98 -3.29 6.07 1.28
C ALA A 98 -1.97 6.08 0.52
N VAL A 99 -1.83 7.01 -0.45
CA VAL A 99 -0.60 7.17 -1.24
C VAL A 99 0.57 7.60 -0.35
N ALA A 100 0.36 8.58 0.54
CA ALA A 100 1.38 9.06 1.46
C ALA A 100 1.85 7.94 2.40
N SER A 101 0.94 7.16 2.96
CA SER A 101 1.27 6.03 3.84
C SER A 101 2.07 4.96 3.09
N ALA A 102 1.73 4.66 1.84
CA ALA A 102 2.48 3.71 1.03
C ALA A 102 3.86 4.23 0.59
N ALA A 103 3.98 5.56 0.38
CA ALA A 103 5.23 6.19 -0.05
C ALA A 103 6.24 6.32 1.09
N LEU A 104 5.76 6.61 2.31
CA LEU A 104 6.61 6.83 3.48
C LEU A 104 7.14 5.54 4.11
N VAL A 105 6.59 4.39 3.75
CA VAL A 105 7.16 3.10 4.20
C VAL A 105 8.46 2.85 3.46
N PRO A 106 9.60 2.75 4.18
CA PRO A 106 10.85 2.34 3.56
C PRO A 106 10.63 0.95 2.96
N SER A 107 10.59 0.87 1.64
CA SER A 107 10.69 -0.44 1.00
C SER A 107 12.11 -0.93 1.25
N GLU A 108 12.26 -2.01 1.99
CA GLU A 108 13.47 -2.79 1.91
C GLU A 108 13.58 -3.24 0.44
N ARG A 109 14.27 -2.43 -0.36
CA ARG A 109 14.68 -2.88 -1.69
C ARG A 109 15.60 -4.06 -1.42
N PRO A 110 15.31 -5.25 -1.96
CA PRO A 110 16.33 -6.28 -1.97
C PRO A 110 17.52 -5.63 -2.71
N MET A 111 18.62 -5.46 -2.01
CA MET A 111 19.88 -5.00 -2.58
C MET A 111 20.47 -6.10 -3.49
N LEU A 112 19.68 -6.52 -4.50
CA LEU A 112 20.11 -7.53 -5.47
C LEU A 112 21.10 -6.98 -6.49
N PHE A 113 21.33 -5.65 -6.51
CA PHE A 113 22.17 -5.02 -7.52
C PHE A 113 23.47 -4.40 -6.99
N PHE A 114 23.70 -4.39 -5.68
CA PHE A 114 24.93 -3.92 -5.09
C PHE A 114 25.38 -4.89 -3.98
N SER A 115 25.72 -6.10 -4.38
CA SER A 115 26.58 -6.92 -3.55
C SER A 115 28.01 -6.45 -3.80
N PRO A 116 28.71 -5.85 -2.83
CA PRO A 116 30.14 -5.53 -2.95
C PRO A 116 30.95 -6.77 -3.31
N ASP A 117 30.46 -7.95 -2.90
CA ASP A 117 31.07 -9.25 -3.21
C ASP A 117 30.97 -9.64 -4.69
N ALA A 118 30.05 -9.06 -5.45
CA ALA A 118 29.99 -9.29 -6.89
C ALA A 118 31.15 -8.60 -7.62
N MET A 119 31.64 -7.48 -7.07
CA MET A 119 32.83 -6.79 -7.59
C MET A 119 34.13 -7.37 -7.04
N ALA A 120 34.10 -8.08 -5.94
CA ALA A 120 35.26 -8.73 -5.34
C ALA A 120 35.56 -10.12 -5.89
N ARG A 121 34.72 -10.65 -6.78
CA ARG A 121 35.03 -11.90 -7.48
C ARG A 121 36.10 -11.63 -8.49
N PRO A 122 37.35 -12.14 -8.30
CA PRO A 122 38.37 -12.09 -9.34
C PRO A 122 37.78 -12.80 -10.57
N TRP A 123 37.93 -12.18 -11.72
CA TRP A 123 37.65 -12.85 -12.99
C TRP A 123 38.22 -14.26 -12.95
N PRO A 124 37.46 -15.28 -13.34
CA PRO A 124 38.03 -16.60 -13.52
C PRO A 124 39.21 -16.41 -14.46
N ARG A 125 40.44 -16.55 -13.91
CA ARG A 125 41.62 -16.65 -14.73
C ARG A 125 41.39 -17.85 -15.63
N ASN A 126 41.17 -17.53 -16.89
CA ASN A 126 41.21 -18.54 -17.93
C ASN A 126 42.63 -19.10 -17.87
N THR A 127 42.85 -20.09 -17.01
CA THR A 127 44.04 -20.93 -17.15
C THR A 127 43.83 -21.69 -18.44
N GLY A 128 44.12 -20.98 -19.53
CA GLY A 128 44.29 -21.60 -20.81
C GLY A 128 45.24 -22.77 -20.60
N ARG A 129 44.64 -23.91 -20.68
CA ARG A 129 45.34 -25.15 -20.79
C ARG A 129 46.02 -25.12 -22.19
N ASP A 130 47.02 -24.22 -22.29
CA ASP A 130 47.90 -24.22 -23.44
C ASP A 130 48.59 -25.56 -23.48
N GLY A 131 48.15 -26.30 -24.43
CA GLY A 131 48.67 -27.36 -25.16
C GLY A 131 50.03 -27.87 -24.78
N ASP A 132 50.07 -28.95 -24.04
CA ASP A 132 51.11 -29.95 -24.29
C ASP A 132 50.80 -30.65 -25.61
N LYS A 133 51.18 -30.00 -26.69
CA LYS A 133 51.43 -30.68 -27.98
C LYS A 133 52.94 -31.02 -28.06
N SER A 134 53.33 -31.97 -27.27
CA SER A 134 54.58 -32.63 -27.48
C SER A 134 54.48 -33.57 -28.71
N PRO A 135 55.21 -33.35 -29.82
CA PRO A 135 55.23 -34.30 -30.92
C PRO A 135 56.09 -35.46 -30.50
N ARG A 136 55.51 -36.60 -30.26
CA ARG A 136 56.26 -37.86 -30.17
C ARG A 136 56.77 -38.26 -31.57
N ARG A 137 58.08 -38.29 -31.70
CA ARG A 137 58.78 -39.02 -32.75
C ARG A 137 58.80 -40.49 -32.36
#